data_101520b3a623d817b9ccd8b8f5ce9f7e
#
_entry.id   101520b3a623d817b9ccd8b8f5ce9f7e
#
_cell.length_a   1.000
_cell.length_b   1.000
_cell.length_c   1.000
_cell.angle_alpha   90.00
_cell.angle_beta   90.00
_cell.angle_gamma   90.00
#
_symmetry.space_group_name_H-M   'P 1'
#
loop_
_entity.id
_entity.type
_entity.pdbx_description
1 polymer ?
#
loop_
_entity_poly.entity_id
_entity_poly.type
_entity_poly.pdbx_seq_one_letter_code
_entity_poly.pdbx_strand_id
1 'polypeptide(L)'
;MVRAIGLALAAGYLAAIVWVYARQPQTVAEATGALSASVGAYRVDAQAFADGVGFFHGDQFAAARLAFARADPAMQDPRTQFYVAYSYYRQGWGRFSVDKDLFAHGLEAIDRAIAAAPRGRIVVDDQQLEMHSGDELKAELDAELHASTGFNPLSVVRRHRK
;
A
#
# COMPACT_ATOMS: atom_id res chain seq x y z
N MET A 1 -9.75 46.84 -0.32
CA MET A 1 -9.01 45.78 -1.03
C MET A 1 -8.15 44.90 -0.11
N VAL A 2 -7.39 45.41 0.86
CA VAL A 2 -6.52 44.63 1.74
C VAL A 2 -7.26 43.55 2.57
N ARG A 3 -8.48 43.86 3.05
CA ARG A 3 -9.30 42.90 3.83
C ARG A 3 -9.78 41.70 3.01
N ALA A 4 -10.06 41.89 1.72
CA ALA A 4 -10.47 40.80 0.83
C ALA A 4 -9.32 39.85 0.52
N ILE A 5 -8.10 40.37 0.37
CA ILE A 5 -6.89 39.58 0.13
C ILE A 5 -6.55 38.73 1.39
N GLY A 6 -6.65 39.33 2.58
CA GLY A 6 -6.43 38.61 3.84
C GLY A 6 -7.42 37.44 4.06
N LEU A 7 -8.71 37.66 3.74
CA LEU A 7 -9.73 36.61 3.81
C LEU A 7 -9.49 35.48 2.81
N ALA A 8 -9.07 35.81 1.58
CA ALA A 8 -8.75 34.79 0.58
C ALA A 8 -7.55 33.94 0.97
N LEU A 9 -6.50 34.56 1.53
CA LEU A 9 -5.32 33.85 2.03
C LEU A 9 -5.67 32.93 3.23
N ALA A 10 -6.47 33.42 4.16
CA ALA A 10 -6.92 32.63 5.31
C ALA A 10 -7.78 31.42 4.88
N ALA A 11 -8.69 31.60 3.92
CA ALA A 11 -9.49 30.52 3.37
C ALA A 11 -8.64 29.50 2.61
N GLY A 12 -7.65 29.92 1.84
CA GLY A 12 -6.71 29.05 1.16
C GLY A 12 -5.86 28.23 2.14
N TYR A 13 -5.41 28.85 3.24
CA TYR A 13 -4.65 28.17 4.27
C TYR A 13 -5.50 27.14 5.03
N LEU A 14 -6.73 27.47 5.37
CA LEU A 14 -7.67 26.51 5.98
C LEU A 14 -7.98 25.33 5.04
N ALA A 15 -8.19 25.58 3.76
CA ALA A 15 -8.41 24.53 2.78
C ALA A 15 -7.20 23.59 2.65
N ALA A 16 -5.97 24.15 2.68
CA ALA A 16 -4.75 23.36 2.68
C ALA A 16 -4.61 22.49 3.94
N ILE A 17 -4.92 23.03 5.12
CA ILE A 17 -4.90 22.28 6.38
C ILE A 17 -5.93 21.13 6.33
N VAL A 18 -7.16 21.40 5.92
CA VAL A 18 -8.20 20.38 5.80
C VAL A 18 -7.81 19.32 4.80
N TRP A 19 -7.20 19.68 3.68
CA TRP A 19 -6.72 18.74 2.68
C TRP A 19 -5.60 17.84 3.22
N VAL A 20 -4.62 18.40 3.95
CA VAL A 20 -3.55 17.65 4.61
C VAL A 20 -4.12 16.67 5.64
N TYR A 21 -5.07 17.13 6.48
CA TYR A 21 -5.71 16.24 7.46
C TYR A 21 -6.60 15.17 6.82
N ALA A 22 -7.29 15.49 5.74
CA ALA A 22 -8.15 14.54 5.03
C ALA A 22 -7.35 13.43 4.34
N ARG A 23 -6.12 13.76 3.89
CA ARG A 23 -5.21 12.79 3.27
C ARG A 23 -4.31 12.07 4.27
N GLN A 24 -4.24 12.56 5.52
CA GLN A 24 -3.42 12.01 6.61
C GLN A 24 -2.02 11.55 6.13
N PRO A 25 -1.20 12.42 5.53
CA PRO A 25 0.15 12.04 5.17
C PRO A 25 0.90 11.61 6.44
N GLN A 26 1.29 10.37 6.52
CA GLN A 26 1.90 9.76 7.71
C GLN A 26 3.29 10.32 7.97
N THR A 27 3.94 10.88 6.95
CA THR A 27 5.31 11.39 7.03
C THR A 27 5.53 12.62 6.15
N VAL A 28 6.53 13.44 6.49
CA VAL A 28 6.98 14.58 5.66
C VAL A 28 7.47 14.08 4.28
N ALA A 29 8.06 12.89 4.22
CA ALA A 29 8.52 12.28 2.97
C ALA A 29 7.34 11.99 2.02
N GLU A 30 6.22 11.51 2.54
CA GLU A 30 4.99 11.27 1.76
C GLU A 30 4.42 12.58 1.18
N ALA A 31 4.37 13.64 1.99
CA ALA A 31 3.89 14.94 1.54
C ALA A 31 4.79 15.54 0.43
N THR A 32 6.12 15.43 0.58
CA THR A 32 7.08 15.91 -0.44
C THR A 32 7.05 15.04 -1.70
N GLY A 33 6.88 13.73 -1.55
CA GLY A 33 6.73 12.79 -2.66
C GLY A 33 5.49 13.08 -3.50
N ALA A 34 4.36 13.35 -2.86
CA ALA A 34 3.11 13.71 -3.54
C ALA A 34 3.25 15.01 -4.36
N LEU A 35 3.97 16.01 -3.84
CA LEU A 35 4.25 17.24 -4.58
C LEU A 35 5.17 16.98 -5.77
N SER A 36 6.21 16.16 -5.59
CA SER A 36 7.13 15.80 -6.67
C SER A 36 6.44 15.03 -7.79
N ALA A 37 5.53 14.13 -7.45
CA ALA A 37 4.74 13.38 -8.43
C ALA A 37 3.83 14.31 -9.28
N SER A 38 3.24 15.33 -8.66
CA SER A 38 2.38 16.27 -9.36
C SER A 38 3.11 17.12 -10.41
N VAL A 39 4.45 17.25 -10.27
CA VAL A 39 5.32 18.02 -11.22
C VAL A 39 5.97 17.09 -12.26
N GLY A 40 5.68 15.79 -12.26
CA GLY A 40 6.26 14.81 -13.20
C GLY A 40 7.73 14.44 -12.90
N ALA A 41 8.27 14.89 -11.77
CA ALA A 41 9.64 14.60 -11.34
C ALA A 41 9.72 13.43 -10.33
N TYR A 42 8.58 12.81 -10.02
CA TYR A 42 8.52 11.73 -9.05
C TYR A 42 9.28 10.49 -9.52
N ARG A 43 10.13 9.98 -8.65
CA ARG A 43 10.84 8.71 -8.86
C ARG A 43 10.84 7.92 -7.57
N VAL A 44 10.67 6.61 -7.70
CA VAL A 44 10.84 5.66 -6.60
C VAL A 44 12.29 5.65 -6.17
N ASP A 45 12.55 5.64 -4.85
CA ASP A 45 13.87 5.43 -4.31
C ASP A 45 14.23 3.94 -4.45
N ALA A 46 15.16 3.66 -5.38
CA ALA A 46 15.56 2.30 -5.72
C ALA A 46 16.23 1.56 -4.54
N GLN A 47 16.98 2.27 -3.70
CA GLN A 47 17.65 1.66 -2.56
C GLN A 47 16.62 1.28 -1.48
N ALA A 48 15.74 2.20 -1.12
CA ALA A 48 14.67 1.94 -0.16
C ALA A 48 13.71 0.84 -0.65
N PHE A 49 13.47 0.75 -1.96
CA PHE A 49 12.70 -0.34 -2.55
C PHE A 49 13.42 -1.69 -2.40
N ALA A 50 14.71 -1.75 -2.71
CA ALA A 50 15.50 -2.97 -2.56
C ALA A 50 15.57 -3.45 -1.10
N ASP A 51 15.75 -2.51 -0.15
CA ASP A 51 15.68 -2.81 1.29
C ASP A 51 14.31 -3.40 1.66
N GLY A 52 13.24 -2.82 1.13
CA GLY A 52 11.86 -3.30 1.32
C GLY A 52 11.66 -4.73 0.85
N VAL A 53 12.15 -5.06 -0.35
CA VAL A 53 12.11 -6.42 -0.90
C VAL A 53 12.93 -7.38 -0.03
N GLY A 54 14.11 -6.97 0.44
CA GLY A 54 14.93 -7.77 1.36
C GLY A 54 14.22 -8.09 2.66
N PHE A 55 13.57 -7.10 3.29
CA PHE A 55 12.75 -7.31 4.49
C PHE A 55 11.54 -8.21 4.21
N PHE A 56 10.90 -8.04 3.06
CA PHE A 56 9.76 -8.84 2.63
C PHE A 56 10.14 -10.33 2.50
N HIS A 57 11.23 -10.64 1.82
CA HIS A 57 11.73 -12.01 1.68
C HIS A 57 12.20 -12.61 3.01
N GLY A 58 12.56 -11.78 3.98
CA GLY A 58 12.88 -12.18 5.36
C GLY A 58 11.68 -12.27 6.29
N ASP A 59 10.44 -12.25 5.77
CA ASP A 59 9.17 -12.27 6.52
C ASP A 59 9.03 -11.11 7.53
N GLN A 60 9.80 -10.04 7.36
CA GLN A 60 9.76 -8.83 8.18
C GLN A 60 8.77 -7.81 7.59
N PHE A 61 7.50 -8.20 7.46
CA PHE A 61 6.49 -7.45 6.71
C PHE A 61 6.26 -6.02 7.18
N ALA A 62 6.29 -5.76 8.48
CA ALA A 62 6.17 -4.40 9.01
C ALA A 62 7.37 -3.52 8.62
N ALA A 63 8.59 -4.05 8.70
CA ALA A 63 9.81 -3.35 8.27
C ALA A 63 9.83 -3.14 6.75
N ALA A 64 9.37 -4.14 5.99
CA ALA A 64 9.21 -4.03 4.54
C ALA A 64 8.30 -2.86 4.16
N ARG A 65 7.13 -2.74 4.78
CA ARG A 65 6.20 -1.62 4.52
C ARG A 65 6.81 -0.25 4.86
N LEU A 66 7.59 -0.14 5.95
CA LEU A 66 8.29 1.10 6.26
C LEU A 66 9.35 1.47 5.22
N ALA A 67 10.04 0.47 4.66
CA ALA A 67 11.00 0.70 3.59
C ALA A 67 10.29 1.08 2.29
N PHE A 68 9.19 0.41 1.94
CA PHE A 68 8.36 0.75 0.77
C PHE A 68 7.73 2.15 0.89
N ALA A 69 7.31 2.57 2.07
CA ALA A 69 6.82 3.94 2.29
C ALA A 69 7.90 5.01 2.06
N ARG A 70 9.18 4.69 2.33
CA ARG A 70 10.30 5.57 1.96
C ARG A 70 10.57 5.53 0.46
N ALA A 71 10.43 4.37 -0.16
CA ALA A 71 10.65 4.19 -1.59
C ALA A 71 9.61 4.95 -2.43
N ASP A 72 8.36 4.87 -2.03
CA ASP A 72 7.19 5.42 -2.74
C ASP A 72 6.32 6.28 -1.79
N PRO A 73 6.82 7.45 -1.35
CA PRO A 73 6.10 8.29 -0.40
C PRO A 73 4.81 8.91 -0.96
N ALA A 74 4.66 8.95 -2.28
CA ALA A 74 3.42 9.38 -2.94
C ALA A 74 2.43 8.23 -3.18
N MET A 75 2.82 6.99 -2.89
CA MET A 75 2.01 5.78 -3.11
C MET A 75 1.51 5.65 -4.55
N GLN A 76 2.37 5.98 -5.53
CA GLN A 76 2.01 6.02 -6.95
C GLN A 76 2.72 4.95 -7.78
N ASP A 77 3.71 4.25 -7.23
CA ASP A 77 4.37 3.17 -7.94
C ASP A 77 3.60 1.85 -7.80
N PRO A 78 3.05 1.31 -8.90
CA PRO A 78 2.24 0.09 -8.85
C PRO A 78 2.99 -1.10 -8.25
N ARG A 79 4.28 -1.24 -8.55
CA ARG A 79 5.10 -2.34 -8.06
C ARG A 79 5.33 -2.25 -6.56
N THR A 80 5.65 -1.08 -6.06
CA THR A 80 5.84 -0.84 -4.62
C THR A 80 4.54 -1.09 -3.86
N GLN A 81 3.41 -0.57 -4.35
CA GLN A 81 2.11 -0.78 -3.71
C GLN A 81 1.66 -2.24 -3.76
N PHE A 82 2.03 -3.00 -4.78
CA PHE A 82 1.82 -4.45 -4.84
C PHE A 82 2.54 -5.17 -3.69
N TYR A 83 3.82 -4.89 -3.44
CA TYR A 83 4.56 -5.48 -2.33
C TYR A 83 4.01 -5.04 -0.96
N VAL A 84 3.53 -3.80 -0.84
CA VAL A 84 2.83 -3.33 0.37
C VAL A 84 1.58 -4.17 0.62
N ALA A 85 0.74 -4.38 -0.39
CA ALA A 85 -0.45 -5.22 -0.31
C ALA A 85 -0.11 -6.66 0.05
N TYR A 86 0.90 -7.22 -0.61
CA TYR A 86 1.34 -8.59 -0.34
C TYR A 86 1.90 -8.75 1.08
N SER A 87 2.60 -7.73 1.60
CA SER A 87 3.08 -7.71 2.99
C SER A 87 1.93 -7.78 4.00
N TYR A 88 0.83 -7.07 3.74
CA TYR A 88 -0.38 -7.15 4.56
C TYR A 88 -1.03 -8.53 4.46
N TYR A 89 -1.15 -9.08 3.25
CA TYR A 89 -1.67 -10.42 3.03
C TYR A 89 -0.89 -11.48 3.81
N ARG A 90 0.44 -11.52 3.65
CA ARG A 90 1.31 -12.47 4.36
C ARG A 90 1.22 -12.33 5.88
N GLN A 91 1.18 -11.10 6.38
CA GLN A 91 1.06 -10.85 7.82
C GLN A 91 -0.33 -11.16 8.36
N GLY A 92 -1.38 -10.97 7.57
CA GLY A 92 -2.77 -11.26 7.94
C GLY A 92 -3.00 -12.74 8.27
N TRP A 93 -2.18 -13.63 7.72
CA TRP A 93 -2.11 -15.05 8.09
C TRP A 93 -1.32 -15.24 9.38
N GLY A 94 -1.90 -14.85 10.51
CA GLY A 94 -1.31 -15.09 11.83
C GLY A 94 -1.24 -16.56 12.18
N ARG A 95 -0.37 -16.89 13.13
CA ARG A 95 -0.12 -18.28 13.56
C ARG A 95 -1.35 -18.98 14.13
N PHE A 96 -2.24 -18.22 14.77
CA PHE A 96 -3.43 -18.73 15.47
C PHE A 96 -4.74 -18.08 15.04
N SER A 97 -4.69 -16.93 14.37
CA SER A 97 -5.86 -16.19 13.93
C SER A 97 -5.60 -15.48 12.60
N VAL A 98 -6.65 -15.29 11.85
CA VAL A 98 -6.67 -14.46 10.67
C VAL A 98 -6.97 -13.01 11.09
N ASP A 99 -6.15 -12.07 10.64
CA ASP A 99 -6.33 -10.65 10.93
C ASP A 99 -6.99 -9.96 9.72
N LYS A 100 -8.30 -9.73 9.84
CA LYS A 100 -9.09 -9.11 8.78
C LYS A 100 -8.75 -7.65 8.53
N ASP A 101 -8.27 -6.92 9.53
CA ASP A 101 -7.87 -5.52 9.36
C ASP A 101 -6.63 -5.44 8.47
N LEU A 102 -5.69 -6.37 8.61
CA LEU A 102 -4.55 -6.45 7.71
C LEU A 102 -4.97 -6.78 6.28
N PHE A 103 -5.94 -7.64 6.07
CA PHE A 103 -6.46 -7.93 4.73
C PHE A 103 -7.17 -6.71 4.12
N ALA A 104 -7.93 -5.95 4.92
CA ALA A 104 -8.55 -4.71 4.46
C ALA A 104 -7.50 -3.69 4.01
N HIS A 105 -6.43 -3.50 4.78
CA HIS A 105 -5.32 -2.64 4.38
C HIS A 105 -4.59 -3.15 3.14
N GLY A 106 -4.46 -4.47 2.99
CA GLY A 106 -3.92 -5.10 1.79
C GLY A 106 -4.79 -4.80 0.56
N LEU A 107 -6.10 -4.88 0.71
CA LEU A 107 -7.05 -4.57 -0.36
C LEU A 107 -6.98 -3.11 -0.80
N GLU A 108 -6.89 -2.17 0.14
CA GLU A 108 -6.68 -0.76 -0.17
C GLU A 108 -5.37 -0.51 -0.93
N ALA A 109 -4.29 -1.18 -0.53
CA ALA A 109 -3.00 -1.02 -1.18
C ALA A 109 -3.00 -1.59 -2.60
N ILE A 110 -3.60 -2.77 -2.83
CA ILE A 110 -3.68 -3.34 -4.18
C ILE A 110 -4.60 -2.55 -5.10
N ASP A 111 -5.67 -1.96 -4.57
CA ASP A 111 -6.54 -1.08 -5.36
C ASP A 111 -5.80 0.18 -5.82
N ARG A 112 -4.98 0.79 -4.95
CA ARG A 112 -4.10 1.89 -5.35
C ARG A 112 -3.10 1.46 -6.43
N ALA A 113 -2.50 0.29 -6.25
CA ALA A 113 -1.54 -0.25 -7.21
C ALA A 113 -2.18 -0.44 -8.60
N ILE A 114 -3.36 -1.06 -8.65
CA ILE A 114 -4.12 -1.28 -9.90
C ILE A 114 -4.51 0.06 -10.53
N ALA A 115 -4.98 1.03 -9.73
CA ALA A 115 -5.35 2.36 -10.23
C ALA A 115 -4.17 3.13 -10.82
N ALA A 116 -2.97 2.97 -10.26
CA ALA A 116 -1.74 3.62 -10.74
C ALA A 116 -1.09 2.87 -11.92
N ALA A 117 -1.44 1.60 -12.11
CA ALA A 117 -0.82 0.75 -13.12
C ALA A 117 -1.28 1.10 -14.55
N PRO A 118 -0.39 1.06 -15.56
CA PRO A 118 -0.77 1.20 -16.95
C PRO A 118 -1.82 0.16 -17.34
N ARG A 119 -2.98 0.61 -17.80
CA ARG A 119 -4.12 -0.24 -18.17
C ARG A 119 -4.66 -1.11 -17.02
N GLY A 120 -4.42 -0.72 -15.77
CA GLY A 120 -4.84 -1.46 -14.59
C GLY A 120 -4.18 -2.82 -14.40
N ARG A 121 -3.07 -3.09 -15.06
CA ARG A 121 -2.38 -4.40 -14.98
C ARG A 121 -1.04 -4.28 -14.28
N ILE A 122 -0.85 -5.16 -13.28
CA ILE A 122 0.41 -5.33 -12.56
C ILE A 122 0.82 -6.78 -12.72
N VAL A 123 2.06 -6.97 -13.14
CA VAL A 123 2.73 -8.28 -13.13
C VAL A 123 4.10 -8.08 -12.49
N VAL A 124 4.40 -8.85 -11.47
CA VAL A 124 5.68 -8.81 -10.75
C VAL A 124 6.42 -10.11 -10.99
N ASP A 125 7.60 -10.02 -11.60
CA ASP A 125 8.50 -11.16 -11.81
C ASP A 125 9.41 -11.30 -10.57
N ASP A 126 8.92 -12.04 -9.58
CA ASP A 126 9.66 -12.40 -8.38
C ASP A 126 9.32 -13.86 -8.05
N GLN A 127 10.31 -14.73 -8.18
CA GLN A 127 10.15 -16.19 -8.02
C GLN A 127 9.78 -16.63 -6.60
N GLN A 128 9.90 -15.74 -5.60
CA GLN A 128 9.51 -16.04 -4.22
C GLN A 128 8.04 -15.72 -3.93
N LEU A 129 7.35 -15.12 -4.89
CA LEU A 129 5.91 -14.86 -4.79
C LEU A 129 5.11 -16.05 -5.32
N GLU A 130 3.96 -16.31 -4.72
CA GLU A 130 3.00 -17.30 -5.22
C GLU A 130 1.95 -16.68 -6.13
N MET A 131 1.67 -15.39 -5.90
CA MET A 131 0.80 -14.57 -6.74
C MET A 131 1.64 -13.50 -7.44
N HIS A 132 1.58 -13.45 -8.75
CA HIS A 132 2.42 -12.58 -9.57
C HIS A 132 1.65 -11.41 -10.19
N SER A 133 0.34 -11.38 -10.06
CA SER A 133 -0.50 -10.32 -10.62
C SER A 133 -1.32 -9.59 -9.57
N GLY A 134 -1.65 -8.32 -9.87
CA GLY A 134 -2.50 -7.53 -9.00
C GLY A 134 -3.90 -8.13 -8.86
N ASP A 135 -4.43 -8.71 -9.93
CA ASP A 135 -5.77 -9.32 -9.93
C ASP A 135 -5.82 -10.57 -9.06
N GLU A 136 -4.78 -11.43 -9.10
CA GLU A 136 -4.67 -12.61 -8.23
C GLU A 136 -4.62 -12.23 -6.75
N LEU A 137 -3.75 -11.28 -6.40
CA LEU A 137 -3.61 -10.83 -5.02
C LEU A 137 -4.90 -10.16 -4.50
N LYS A 138 -5.55 -9.34 -5.34
CA LYS A 138 -6.82 -8.72 -4.99
C LYS A 138 -7.91 -9.75 -4.75
N ALA A 139 -8.05 -10.73 -5.64
CA ALA A 139 -9.07 -11.79 -5.51
C ALA A 139 -8.86 -12.61 -4.23
N GLU A 140 -7.60 -12.90 -3.86
CA GLU A 140 -7.30 -13.64 -2.64
C GLU A 140 -7.59 -12.80 -1.38
N LEU A 141 -7.19 -11.52 -1.36
CA LEU A 141 -7.49 -10.60 -0.25
C LEU A 141 -9.00 -10.44 -0.04
N ASP A 142 -9.75 -10.29 -1.11
CA ASP A 142 -11.21 -10.16 -1.07
C ASP A 142 -11.88 -11.45 -0.56
N ALA A 143 -11.42 -12.61 -1.03
CA ALA A 143 -11.91 -13.90 -0.58
C ALA A 143 -11.67 -14.11 0.93
N GLU A 144 -10.48 -13.76 1.43
CA GLU A 144 -10.14 -13.91 2.85
C GLU A 144 -10.88 -12.90 3.75
N LEU A 145 -11.10 -11.69 3.27
CA LEU A 145 -11.88 -10.68 3.99
C LEU A 145 -13.33 -11.11 4.17
N HIS A 146 -13.92 -11.73 3.14
CA HIS A 146 -15.31 -12.21 3.13
C HIS A 146 -15.47 -13.64 3.66
N ALA A 147 -14.37 -14.37 3.86
CA ALA A 147 -14.43 -15.69 4.46
C ALA A 147 -15.13 -15.63 5.83
N SER A 148 -16.12 -16.50 6.03
CA SER A 148 -16.79 -16.61 7.32
C SER A 148 -15.79 -17.07 8.39
N THR A 149 -15.86 -16.51 9.59
CA THR A 149 -15.03 -16.86 10.76
C THR A 149 -15.30 -18.28 11.30
N GLY A 150 -16.00 -19.13 10.52
CA GLY A 150 -16.23 -20.53 10.85
C GLY A 150 -14.94 -21.34 10.73
N PHE A 151 -14.68 -22.21 11.71
CA PHE A 151 -13.59 -23.18 11.66
C PHE A 151 -13.74 -24.04 10.40
N ASN A 152 -12.94 -23.77 9.39
CA ASN A 152 -12.86 -24.57 8.17
C ASN A 152 -11.60 -25.44 8.24
N PRO A 153 -11.71 -26.75 8.53
CA PRO A 153 -10.55 -27.62 8.66
C PRO A 153 -9.72 -27.74 7.37
N LEU A 154 -10.32 -27.44 6.20
CA LEU A 154 -9.60 -27.44 4.93
C LEU A 154 -8.69 -26.22 4.74
N SER A 155 -8.90 -25.13 5.48
CA SER A 155 -8.02 -23.96 5.46
C SER A 155 -6.64 -24.27 6.04
N VAL A 156 -6.53 -25.23 6.95
CA VAL A 156 -5.26 -25.67 7.54
C VAL A 156 -4.35 -26.34 6.50
N VAL A 157 -4.95 -27.11 5.58
CA VAL A 157 -4.20 -27.78 4.50
C VAL A 157 -3.72 -26.78 3.46
N ARG A 158 -4.49 -25.73 3.22
CA ARG A 158 -4.15 -24.64 2.28
C ARG A 158 -3.00 -23.76 2.79
N ARG A 159 -2.91 -23.59 4.13
CA ARG A 159 -1.81 -22.83 4.78
C ARG A 159 -0.42 -23.42 4.60
N HIS A 160 -0.31 -24.73 4.40
CA HIS A 160 0.98 -25.41 4.24
C HIS A 160 1.48 -25.44 2.81
N ARG A 161 0.70 -24.88 1.88
CA ARG A 161 1.04 -24.81 0.44
C ARG A 161 1.38 -23.39 -0.04
N LYS A 162 1.31 -22.38 0.85
CA LYS A 162 1.55 -20.98 0.46
C LYS A 162 2.66 -20.37 1.29
#